data_64d223d561061a7c333628050c596cc1
#
_entry.id   64d223d561061a7c333628050c596cc1
#
_cell.length_a   1.000
_cell.length_b   1.000
_cell.length_c   1.000
_cell.angle_alpha   90.00
_cell.angle_beta   90.00
_cell.angle_gamma   90.00
#
_symmetry.space_group_name_H-M   'P 1'
#
loop_
_entity.id
_entity.type
_entity.pdbx_description
1 polymer ?
#
loop_
_entity_poly.entity_id
_entity_poly.type
_entity_poly.pdbx_seq_one_letter_code
_entity_poly.pdbx_strand_id
1 'polypeptide(L)'
;MEFYEIVLILLAGVGAGAINAAVGSGTLITFPALVAFGVPPVSATMSNALGLIPGNIASSFGYREEIRGQGKRLLKLLPASLLGSLVGAYLLLHLPEDTFESVVPVLILVALVLVIGQPMLQRALKRKKLKESQEQPGVPAGTDPGAVATASSDGVAPLAPGRAAVVALIVFLTAIYGGYFAAAQGIILVGLLGLVLSDSIQRINGAKNILVLVVNITSATVYTIVGFDRISWQSVLLIAIGSLVGGYAGARVSRRLSPVLLRTVIVVLGLVAFFRILTM
;
A
#
# COMPACT_ATOMS: atom_id res chain seq x y z
N MET A 1 -4.49 27.80 0.82
CA MET A 1 -3.82 27.12 -0.32
C MET A 1 -3.95 27.96 -1.57
N GLU A 2 -2.86 28.17 -2.25
CA GLU A 2 -2.82 28.83 -3.56
C GLU A 2 -3.38 27.92 -4.64
N PHE A 3 -3.84 28.50 -5.78
CA PHE A 3 -4.48 27.68 -6.85
C PHE A 3 -3.56 26.58 -7.40
N TYR A 4 -2.26 26.87 -7.54
CA TYR A 4 -1.30 25.86 -8.02
C TYR A 4 -1.10 24.70 -7.03
N GLU A 5 -1.18 24.96 -5.72
CA GLU A 5 -1.10 23.91 -4.68
C GLU A 5 -2.28 22.95 -4.79
N ILE A 6 -3.50 23.50 -4.99
CA ILE A 6 -4.72 22.70 -5.18
C ILE A 6 -4.56 21.75 -6.37
N VAL A 7 -4.09 22.28 -7.51
CA VAL A 7 -3.88 21.48 -8.72
C VAL A 7 -2.81 20.40 -8.49
N LEU A 8 -1.70 20.76 -7.86
CA LEU A 8 -0.59 19.81 -7.63
C LEU A 8 -0.96 18.72 -6.61
N ILE A 9 -1.70 19.05 -5.55
CA ILE A 9 -2.18 18.04 -4.58
C ILE A 9 -3.20 17.10 -5.24
N LEU A 10 -4.09 17.62 -6.08
CA LEU A 10 -5.04 16.82 -6.84
C LEU A 10 -4.31 15.84 -7.78
N LEU A 11 -3.33 16.34 -8.54
CA LEU A 11 -2.50 15.51 -9.44
C LEU A 11 -1.67 14.48 -8.65
N ALA A 12 -1.11 14.88 -7.50
CA ALA A 12 -0.45 13.95 -6.58
C ALA A 12 -1.42 12.86 -6.10
N GLY A 13 -2.67 13.20 -5.81
CA GLY A 13 -3.74 12.26 -5.48
C GLY A 13 -4.01 11.27 -6.61
N VAL A 14 -4.11 11.74 -7.86
CA VAL A 14 -4.29 10.87 -9.04
C VAL A 14 -3.11 9.92 -9.19
N GLY A 15 -1.88 10.43 -9.13
CA GLY A 15 -0.67 9.62 -9.18
C GLY A 15 -0.60 8.59 -8.05
N ALA A 16 -0.93 9.02 -6.82
CA ALA A 16 -0.94 8.16 -5.65
C ALA A 16 -1.97 7.04 -5.75
N GLY A 17 -3.19 7.35 -6.20
CA GLY A 17 -4.23 6.34 -6.42
C GLY A 17 -3.81 5.29 -7.44
N ALA A 18 -3.26 5.72 -8.58
CA ALA A 18 -2.79 4.83 -9.64
C ALA A 18 -1.64 3.92 -9.16
N ILE A 19 -0.66 4.51 -8.48
CA ILE A 19 0.49 3.75 -7.97
C ILE A 19 0.08 2.84 -6.81
N ASN A 20 -0.84 3.28 -5.95
CA ASN A 20 -1.28 2.46 -4.83
C ASN A 20 -2.02 1.20 -5.31
N ALA A 21 -2.81 1.31 -6.37
CA ALA A 21 -3.44 0.16 -7.01
C ALA A 21 -2.42 -0.87 -7.52
N ALA A 22 -1.38 -0.41 -8.18
CA ALA A 22 -0.39 -1.26 -8.86
C ALA A 22 0.73 -1.76 -7.93
N VAL A 23 1.24 -0.87 -7.07
CA VAL A 23 2.49 -1.03 -6.33
C VAL A 23 2.26 -1.02 -4.82
N GLY A 24 1.33 -0.17 -4.35
CA GLY A 24 1.04 -0.02 -2.93
C GLY A 24 1.96 1.00 -2.21
N SER A 25 2.36 2.06 -2.92
CA SER A 25 3.26 3.11 -2.40
C SER A 25 2.75 4.53 -2.70
N GLY A 26 1.43 4.72 -2.80
CA GLY A 26 0.83 6.01 -3.12
C GLY A 26 1.20 7.13 -2.14
N THR A 27 1.31 6.81 -0.86
CA THR A 27 1.75 7.76 0.20
C THR A 27 3.08 8.45 -0.13
N LEU A 28 4.00 7.78 -0.82
CA LEU A 28 5.28 8.37 -1.24
C LEU A 28 5.16 9.48 -2.29
N ILE A 29 3.97 9.75 -2.80
CA ILE A 29 3.68 10.90 -3.68
C ILE A 29 2.93 11.97 -2.90
N THR A 30 1.86 11.61 -2.21
CA THR A 30 0.98 12.58 -1.55
C THR A 30 1.59 13.15 -0.28
N PHE A 31 2.25 12.35 0.53
CA PHE A 31 2.89 12.83 1.75
C PHE A 31 3.97 13.90 1.47
N PRO A 32 4.96 13.65 0.56
CA PRO A 32 5.91 14.69 0.16
C PRO A 32 5.26 15.95 -0.39
N ALA A 33 4.22 15.81 -1.20
CA ALA A 33 3.51 16.95 -1.75
C ALA A 33 2.88 17.81 -0.64
N LEU A 34 2.21 17.19 0.33
CA LEU A 34 1.62 17.90 1.45
C LEU A 34 2.67 18.63 2.31
N VAL A 35 3.77 17.96 2.65
CA VAL A 35 4.86 18.55 3.44
C VAL A 35 5.53 19.69 2.67
N ALA A 36 5.73 19.56 1.36
CA ALA A 36 6.28 20.62 0.51
C ALA A 36 5.41 21.89 0.51
N PHE A 37 4.10 21.73 0.66
CA PHE A 37 3.13 22.85 0.77
C PHE A 37 2.86 23.28 2.22
N GLY A 38 3.74 22.91 3.16
CA GLY A 38 3.70 23.41 4.53
C GLY A 38 2.70 22.70 5.46
N VAL A 39 2.13 21.56 5.04
CA VAL A 39 1.32 20.75 5.97
C VAL A 39 2.25 20.03 6.94
N PRO A 40 2.05 20.17 8.27
CA PRO A 40 2.89 19.49 9.26
C PRO A 40 2.93 17.98 9.03
N PRO A 41 4.06 17.28 9.26
CA PRO A 41 4.23 15.87 8.87
C PRO A 41 3.20 14.92 9.46
N VAL A 42 2.81 15.09 10.74
CA VAL A 42 1.75 14.30 11.37
C VAL A 42 0.40 14.55 10.69
N SER A 43 0.04 15.83 10.48
CA SER A 43 -1.19 16.24 9.79
C SER A 43 -1.22 15.73 8.33
N ALA A 44 -0.08 15.75 7.64
CA ALA A 44 0.06 15.20 6.29
C ALA A 44 -0.20 13.69 6.27
N THR A 45 0.33 12.94 7.25
CA THR A 45 0.09 11.50 7.37
C THR A 45 -1.38 11.18 7.62
N MET A 46 -2.02 11.89 8.56
CA MET A 46 -3.44 11.72 8.88
C MET A 46 -4.32 12.05 7.68
N SER A 47 -4.10 13.20 7.05
CA SER A 47 -4.87 13.66 5.87
C SER A 47 -4.69 12.74 4.67
N ASN A 48 -3.47 12.22 4.47
CA ASN A 48 -3.19 11.25 3.41
C ASN A 48 -3.93 9.93 3.62
N ALA A 49 -3.97 9.41 4.86
CA ALA A 49 -4.67 8.16 5.14
C ALA A 49 -6.17 8.26 4.81
N LEU A 50 -6.83 9.38 5.18
CA LEU A 50 -8.22 9.65 4.83
C LEU A 50 -8.40 9.80 3.32
N GLY A 51 -7.56 10.62 2.70
CA GLY A 51 -7.65 10.94 1.27
C GLY A 51 -7.44 9.75 0.33
N LEU A 52 -6.69 8.73 0.76
CA LEU A 52 -6.44 7.54 -0.05
C LEU A 52 -7.56 6.48 0.04
N ILE A 53 -8.52 6.59 0.96
CA ILE A 53 -9.61 5.61 1.12
C ILE A 53 -10.41 5.41 -0.19
N PRO A 54 -10.91 6.48 -0.86
CA PRO A 54 -11.67 6.30 -2.10
C PRO A 54 -10.87 5.62 -3.21
N GLY A 55 -9.57 5.96 -3.33
CA GLY A 55 -8.66 5.31 -4.27
C GLY A 55 -8.45 3.83 -3.98
N ASN A 56 -8.36 3.46 -2.69
CA ASN A 56 -8.23 2.06 -2.28
C ASN A 56 -9.51 1.26 -2.51
N ILE A 57 -10.68 1.87 -2.33
CA ILE A 57 -11.98 1.27 -2.68
C ILE A 57 -12.02 1.01 -4.19
N ALA A 58 -11.71 2.02 -5.01
CA ALA A 58 -11.69 1.90 -6.46
C ALA A 58 -10.69 0.83 -6.94
N SER A 59 -9.50 0.78 -6.32
CA SER A 59 -8.48 -0.24 -6.60
C SER A 59 -8.96 -1.64 -6.23
N SER A 60 -9.58 -1.80 -5.07
CA SER A 60 -10.13 -3.09 -4.61
C SER A 60 -11.22 -3.60 -5.56
N PHE A 61 -12.08 -2.68 -6.04
CA PHE A 61 -13.09 -3.01 -7.04
C PHE A 61 -12.47 -3.41 -8.38
N GLY A 62 -11.38 -2.75 -8.79
CA GLY A 62 -10.62 -3.10 -10.00
C GLY A 62 -9.97 -4.50 -9.94
N TYR A 63 -9.61 -4.97 -8.74
CA TYR A 63 -9.03 -6.30 -8.48
C TYR A 63 -10.06 -7.32 -7.97
N ARG A 64 -11.36 -7.08 -8.19
CA ARG A 64 -12.44 -7.95 -7.67
C ARG A 64 -12.32 -9.42 -8.13
N GLU A 65 -11.84 -9.64 -9.35
CA GLU A 65 -11.67 -11.00 -9.89
C GLU A 65 -10.54 -11.74 -9.18
N GLU A 66 -9.44 -11.07 -8.92
CA GLU A 66 -8.31 -11.61 -8.17
C GLU A 66 -8.63 -11.82 -6.68
N ILE A 67 -9.54 -11.02 -6.13
CA ILE A 67 -10.04 -11.14 -4.74
C ILE A 67 -11.02 -12.30 -4.62
N ARG A 68 -11.73 -12.63 -5.72
CA ARG A 68 -12.72 -13.70 -5.73
C ARG A 68 -12.10 -15.03 -5.27
N GLY A 69 -12.79 -15.74 -4.37
CA GLY A 69 -12.31 -16.97 -3.75
C GLY A 69 -11.35 -16.79 -2.57
N GLN A 70 -10.88 -15.54 -2.28
CA GLN A 70 -10.01 -15.27 -1.13
C GLN A 70 -10.76 -14.84 0.14
N GLY A 71 -12.08 -14.70 0.09
CA GLY A 71 -12.89 -14.12 1.16
C GLY A 71 -12.66 -14.74 2.53
N LYS A 72 -12.66 -16.08 2.63
CA LYS A 72 -12.42 -16.79 3.90
C LYS A 72 -11.03 -16.51 4.49
N ARG A 73 -10.00 -16.39 3.64
CA ARG A 73 -8.64 -16.07 4.08
C ARG A 73 -8.55 -14.63 4.52
N LEU A 74 -9.07 -13.70 3.72
CA LEU A 74 -9.09 -12.28 4.05
C LEU A 74 -9.81 -12.04 5.36
N LEU A 75 -10.99 -12.63 5.56
CA LEU A 75 -11.76 -12.48 6.79
C LEU A 75 -10.97 -12.91 8.05
N LYS A 76 -10.13 -13.94 7.93
CA LYS A 76 -9.23 -14.37 9.02
C LYS A 76 -8.06 -13.42 9.26
N LEU A 77 -7.66 -12.64 8.26
CA LEU A 77 -6.55 -11.66 8.34
C LEU A 77 -7.02 -10.27 8.74
N LEU A 78 -8.32 -9.95 8.59
CA LEU A 78 -8.89 -8.66 8.97
C LEU A 78 -8.60 -8.28 10.44
N PRO A 79 -8.75 -9.17 11.45
CA PRO A 79 -8.42 -8.83 12.84
C PRO A 79 -6.96 -8.41 13.02
N ALA A 80 -6.01 -9.09 12.36
CA ALA A 80 -4.60 -8.73 12.41
C ALA A 80 -4.34 -7.35 11.79
N SER A 81 -4.98 -7.07 10.64
CA SER A 81 -4.88 -5.77 9.98
C SER A 81 -5.48 -4.65 10.83
N LEU A 82 -6.65 -4.88 11.43
CA LEU A 82 -7.35 -3.92 12.28
C LEU A 82 -6.56 -3.64 13.57
N LEU A 83 -6.15 -4.67 14.30
CA LEU A 83 -5.40 -4.49 15.54
C LEU A 83 -4.05 -3.83 15.31
N GLY A 84 -3.32 -4.24 14.24
CA GLY A 84 -2.06 -3.60 13.89
C GLY A 84 -2.24 -2.13 13.56
N SER A 85 -3.25 -1.77 12.76
CA SER A 85 -3.50 -0.37 12.40
C SER A 85 -3.94 0.49 13.59
N LEU A 86 -4.68 -0.08 14.54
CA LEU A 86 -5.00 0.61 15.80
C LEU A 86 -3.73 0.95 16.59
N VAL A 87 -2.82 -0.02 16.72
CA VAL A 87 -1.52 0.21 17.39
C VAL A 87 -0.73 1.28 16.65
N GLY A 88 -0.63 1.21 15.31
CA GLY A 88 0.09 2.19 14.51
C GLY A 88 -0.50 3.60 14.61
N ALA A 89 -1.82 3.72 14.55
CA ALA A 89 -2.52 5.00 14.69
C ALA A 89 -2.36 5.56 16.13
N TYR A 90 -2.41 4.71 17.14
CA TYR A 90 -2.14 5.09 18.52
C TYR A 90 -0.72 5.65 18.68
N LEU A 91 0.28 4.99 18.12
CA LEU A 91 1.67 5.45 18.15
C LEU A 91 1.82 6.83 17.47
N LEU A 92 1.20 7.04 16.29
CA LEU A 92 1.26 8.33 15.61
C LEU A 92 0.69 9.48 16.45
N LEU A 93 -0.38 9.23 17.16
CA LEU A 93 -1.10 10.28 17.92
C LEU A 93 -0.48 10.59 19.28
N HIS A 94 0.22 9.64 19.90
CA HIS A 94 0.73 9.75 21.27
C HIS A 94 2.24 9.92 21.37
N LEU A 95 3.00 9.58 20.33
CA LEU A 95 4.42 9.90 20.30
C LEU A 95 4.62 11.40 20.10
N PRO A 96 5.65 12.01 20.74
CA PRO A 96 6.02 13.39 20.49
C PRO A 96 6.25 13.65 18.99
N GLU A 97 5.87 14.85 18.52
CA GLU A 97 6.04 15.22 17.11
C GLU A 97 7.51 15.19 16.69
N ASP A 98 8.42 15.62 17.56
CA ASP A 98 9.87 15.55 17.35
C ASP A 98 10.35 14.12 17.09
N THR A 99 9.75 13.13 17.77
CA THR A 99 10.05 11.70 17.53
C THR A 99 9.60 11.28 16.14
N PHE A 100 8.41 11.71 15.72
CA PHE A 100 7.91 11.44 14.38
C PHE A 100 8.81 12.07 13.31
N GLU A 101 9.16 13.35 13.48
CA GLU A 101 10.05 14.08 12.55
C GLU A 101 11.44 13.47 12.46
N SER A 102 11.97 12.91 13.54
CA SER A 102 13.27 12.21 13.55
C SER A 102 13.21 10.83 12.85
N VAL A 103 12.09 10.12 12.99
CA VAL A 103 11.92 8.76 12.46
C VAL A 103 11.50 8.77 10.99
N VAL A 104 10.68 9.72 10.56
CA VAL A 104 10.13 9.78 9.20
C VAL A 104 11.18 9.81 8.09
N PRO A 105 12.28 10.58 8.18
CA PRO A 105 13.35 10.53 7.16
C PRO A 105 13.90 9.11 6.96
N VAL A 106 14.11 8.36 8.05
CA VAL A 106 14.56 6.97 7.98
C VAL A 106 13.52 6.09 7.31
N LEU A 107 12.23 6.26 7.66
CA LEU A 107 11.14 5.51 7.04
C LEU A 107 10.98 5.82 5.56
N ILE A 108 11.19 7.08 5.15
CA ILE A 108 11.20 7.48 3.73
C ILE A 108 12.36 6.78 3.00
N LEU A 109 13.57 6.79 3.56
CA LEU A 109 14.71 6.11 2.94
C LEU A 109 14.47 4.62 2.79
N VAL A 110 13.97 3.95 3.83
CA VAL A 110 13.58 2.53 3.77
C VAL A 110 12.53 2.30 2.68
N ALA A 111 11.51 3.15 2.62
CA ALA A 111 10.48 3.05 1.60
C ALA A 111 11.03 3.24 0.18
N LEU A 112 11.97 4.19 -0.03
CA LEU A 112 12.63 4.40 -1.32
C LEU A 112 13.48 3.19 -1.74
N VAL A 113 14.25 2.61 -0.80
CA VAL A 113 15.01 1.37 -1.05
C VAL A 113 14.08 0.23 -1.47
N LEU A 114 12.92 0.10 -0.81
CA LEU A 114 11.92 -0.91 -1.17
C LEU A 114 11.31 -0.67 -2.55
N VAL A 115 11.03 0.59 -2.92
CA VAL A 115 10.51 0.95 -4.25
C VAL A 115 11.54 0.64 -5.34
N ILE A 116 12.81 0.99 -5.11
CA ILE A 116 13.91 0.71 -6.06
C ILE A 116 14.14 -0.80 -6.17
N GLY A 117 14.12 -1.52 -5.05
CA GLY A 117 14.31 -2.97 -4.98
C GLY A 117 13.11 -3.80 -5.45
N GLN A 118 11.92 -3.19 -5.55
CA GLN A 118 10.67 -3.88 -5.93
C GLN A 118 10.77 -4.74 -7.20
N PRO A 119 11.40 -4.31 -8.32
CA PRO A 119 11.51 -5.16 -9.51
C PRO A 119 12.37 -6.40 -9.29
N MET A 120 13.42 -6.28 -8.47
CA MET A 120 14.26 -7.43 -8.10
C MET A 120 13.44 -8.43 -7.29
N LEU A 121 12.69 -7.94 -6.31
CA LEU A 121 11.79 -8.75 -5.49
C LEU A 121 10.73 -9.45 -6.34
N GLN A 122 10.06 -8.72 -7.23
CA GLN A 122 9.05 -9.31 -8.13
C GLN A 122 9.64 -10.36 -9.07
N ARG A 123 10.85 -10.14 -9.60
CA ARG A 123 11.57 -11.11 -10.45
C ARG A 123 11.94 -12.36 -9.65
N ALA A 124 12.43 -12.20 -8.43
CA ALA A 124 12.77 -13.30 -7.54
C ALA A 124 11.54 -14.16 -7.19
N LEU A 125 10.42 -13.50 -6.84
CA LEU A 125 9.16 -14.17 -6.56
C LEU A 125 8.62 -14.92 -7.79
N LYS A 126 8.71 -14.31 -8.97
CA LYS A 126 8.29 -14.95 -10.22
C LYS A 126 9.15 -16.16 -10.55
N ARG A 127 10.47 -16.08 -10.39
CA ARG A 127 11.40 -17.21 -10.58
C ARG A 127 11.13 -18.36 -9.59
N LYS A 128 10.88 -18.02 -8.32
CA LYS A 128 10.54 -19.02 -7.30
C LYS A 128 9.27 -19.79 -7.69
N LYS A 129 8.22 -19.08 -8.09
CA LYS A 129 6.94 -19.68 -8.50
C LYS A 129 7.06 -20.53 -9.76
N LEU A 130 7.90 -20.13 -10.71
CA LEU A 130 8.20 -20.96 -11.90
C LEU A 130 8.88 -22.28 -11.52
N LYS A 131 9.84 -22.26 -10.58
CA LYS A 131 10.48 -23.49 -10.09
C LYS A 131 9.47 -24.39 -9.37
N GLU A 132 8.67 -23.84 -8.46
CA GLU A 132 7.63 -24.60 -7.76
C GLU A 132 6.60 -25.24 -8.71
N SER A 133 6.27 -24.58 -9.83
CA SER A 133 5.38 -25.13 -10.86
C SER A 133 6.04 -26.24 -11.69
N GLN A 134 7.35 -26.18 -11.91
CA GLN A 134 8.07 -27.22 -12.65
C GLN A 134 8.34 -28.48 -11.81
N GLU A 135 8.38 -28.35 -10.50
CA GLU A 135 8.57 -29.45 -9.55
C GLU A 135 7.26 -30.20 -9.24
N GLN A 136 6.10 -29.70 -9.71
CA GLN A 136 4.82 -30.42 -9.54
C GLN A 136 4.64 -31.45 -10.67
N PRO A 137 4.53 -32.76 -10.36
CA PRO A 137 4.27 -33.79 -11.35
C PRO A 137 2.92 -33.57 -12.04
N GLY A 138 2.93 -33.42 -13.37
CA GLY A 138 1.72 -33.32 -14.20
C GLY A 138 1.40 -31.96 -14.81
N VAL A 139 2.23 -30.92 -14.61
CA VAL A 139 2.07 -29.63 -15.29
C VAL A 139 2.97 -29.60 -16.53
N PRO A 140 2.46 -29.35 -17.75
CA PRO A 140 3.28 -29.23 -18.96
C PRO A 140 4.31 -28.10 -18.83
N ALA A 141 5.55 -28.35 -19.28
CA ALA A 141 6.61 -27.35 -19.28
C ALA A 141 6.19 -26.14 -20.14
N GLY A 142 6.21 -24.94 -19.56
CA GLY A 142 5.82 -23.69 -20.25
C GLY A 142 4.44 -23.14 -19.88
N THR A 143 3.68 -23.80 -19.01
CA THR A 143 2.39 -23.25 -18.54
C THR A 143 2.63 -22.04 -17.63
N ASP A 144 1.95 -20.93 -17.88
CA ASP A 144 2.02 -19.74 -17.02
C ASP A 144 1.56 -20.12 -15.59
N PRO A 145 2.38 -19.91 -14.55
CA PRO A 145 1.99 -20.18 -13.15
C PRO A 145 0.69 -19.50 -12.73
N GLY A 146 0.35 -18.38 -13.35
CA GLY A 146 -0.92 -17.69 -13.19
C GLY A 146 -2.10 -18.49 -13.74
N ALA A 147 -1.94 -19.19 -14.85
CA ALA A 147 -2.98 -20.02 -15.46
C ALA A 147 -3.24 -21.30 -14.65
N VAL A 148 -2.18 -21.90 -14.09
CA VAL A 148 -2.32 -23.08 -13.22
C VAL A 148 -3.02 -22.72 -11.89
N ALA A 149 -2.69 -21.56 -11.33
CA ALA A 149 -3.34 -21.08 -10.10
C ALA A 149 -4.82 -20.69 -10.32
N THR A 150 -5.20 -20.30 -11.55
CA THR A 150 -6.61 -20.00 -11.90
C THR A 150 -7.40 -21.26 -12.27
N ALA A 151 -6.74 -22.29 -12.76
CA ALA A 151 -7.39 -23.57 -13.10
C ALA A 151 -7.75 -24.42 -11.87
N SER A 152 -7.11 -24.20 -10.72
CA SER A 152 -7.58 -24.73 -9.44
C SER A 152 -8.78 -23.91 -8.97
N SER A 153 -9.94 -24.21 -9.57
CA SER A 153 -11.24 -23.63 -9.28
C SER A 153 -11.59 -23.69 -7.78
N ASP A 154 -12.25 -22.66 -7.31
CA ASP A 154 -13.13 -22.68 -6.14
C ASP A 154 -12.50 -22.79 -4.75
N GLY A 155 -11.38 -22.12 -4.50
CA GLY A 155 -10.96 -21.88 -3.13
C GLY A 155 -9.45 -21.92 -2.93
N VAL A 156 -8.95 -20.88 -2.31
CA VAL A 156 -7.58 -20.86 -1.77
C VAL A 156 -7.46 -22.00 -0.77
N ALA A 157 -6.54 -22.94 -1.01
CA ALA A 157 -6.28 -24.04 -0.11
C ALA A 157 -6.07 -23.54 1.34
N PRO A 158 -6.64 -24.23 2.35
CA PRO A 158 -6.42 -23.84 3.74
C PRO A 158 -4.92 -23.85 4.04
N LEU A 159 -4.42 -22.76 4.63
CA LEU A 159 -3.05 -22.71 5.08
C LEU A 159 -2.87 -23.63 6.31
N ALA A 160 -1.76 -24.38 6.35
CA ALA A 160 -1.37 -25.07 7.58
C ALA A 160 -1.32 -24.07 8.76
N PRO A 161 -1.70 -24.48 9.98
CA PRO A 161 -1.83 -23.57 11.12
C PRO A 161 -0.61 -22.69 11.36
N GLY A 162 0.62 -23.24 11.30
CA GLY A 162 1.85 -22.48 11.45
C GLY A 162 2.05 -21.43 10.34
N ARG A 163 1.70 -21.77 9.09
CA ARG A 163 1.78 -20.84 7.95
C ARG A 163 0.74 -19.73 8.05
N ALA A 164 -0.45 -20.05 8.55
CA ALA A 164 -1.50 -19.06 8.80
C ALA A 164 -1.09 -18.06 9.89
N ALA A 165 -0.43 -18.52 10.96
CA ALA A 165 0.10 -17.67 12.03
C ALA A 165 1.20 -16.72 11.50
N VAL A 166 2.12 -17.20 10.67
CA VAL A 166 3.15 -16.37 10.03
C VAL A 166 2.53 -15.30 9.14
N VAL A 167 1.54 -15.66 8.32
CA VAL A 167 0.82 -14.69 7.47
C VAL A 167 0.09 -13.64 8.30
N ALA A 168 -0.58 -14.06 9.38
CA ALA A 168 -1.27 -13.13 10.28
C ALA A 168 -0.27 -12.17 10.98
N LEU A 169 0.89 -12.68 11.41
CA LEU A 169 1.95 -11.86 11.99
C LEU A 169 2.51 -10.85 10.99
N ILE A 170 2.75 -11.25 9.74
CA ILE A 170 3.19 -10.35 8.66
C ILE A 170 2.16 -9.24 8.46
N VAL A 171 0.88 -9.59 8.39
CA VAL A 171 -0.20 -8.61 8.21
C VAL A 171 -0.28 -7.66 9.40
N PHE A 172 -0.19 -8.17 10.62
CA PHE A 172 -0.21 -7.39 11.85
C PHE A 172 0.94 -6.37 11.92
N LEU A 173 2.18 -6.83 11.73
CA LEU A 173 3.35 -5.93 11.77
C LEU A 173 3.32 -4.89 10.65
N THR A 174 2.91 -5.30 9.45
CA THR A 174 2.77 -4.36 8.31
C THR A 174 1.62 -3.38 8.53
N ALA A 175 0.58 -3.77 9.26
CA ALA A 175 -0.53 -2.90 9.61
C ALA A 175 -0.14 -1.88 10.71
N ILE A 176 0.73 -2.24 11.66
CA ILE A 176 1.32 -1.26 12.60
C ILE A 176 2.07 -0.18 11.82
N TYR A 177 2.96 -0.60 10.93
CA TYR A 177 3.69 0.34 10.08
C TYR A 177 2.74 1.18 9.21
N GLY A 178 1.70 0.55 8.63
CA GLY A 178 0.70 1.23 7.81
C GLY A 178 -0.15 2.22 8.58
N GLY A 179 -0.50 1.91 9.83
CA GLY A 179 -1.21 2.81 10.73
C GLY A 179 -0.36 3.94 11.28
N TYR A 180 0.96 3.81 11.27
CA TYR A 180 1.89 4.85 11.70
C TYR A 180 2.31 5.80 10.57
N PHE A 181 2.67 5.26 9.38
CA PHE A 181 3.21 6.07 8.29
C PHE A 181 2.70 5.68 6.89
N ALA A 182 2.37 4.41 6.67
CA ALA A 182 1.82 3.84 5.43
C ALA A 182 2.69 3.88 4.16
N ALA A 183 3.84 4.55 4.15
CA ALA A 183 4.70 4.63 2.96
C ALA A 183 5.24 3.23 2.59
N ALA A 184 5.05 2.78 1.35
CA ALA A 184 5.47 1.45 0.86
C ALA A 184 4.85 0.24 1.58
N GLN A 185 3.82 0.41 2.42
CA GLN A 185 3.12 -0.70 3.10
C GLN A 185 2.72 -1.82 2.13
N GLY A 186 2.17 -1.45 0.97
CA GLY A 186 1.76 -2.42 -0.04
C GLY A 186 2.91 -3.21 -0.64
N ILE A 187 4.10 -2.60 -0.78
CA ILE A 187 5.31 -3.29 -1.28
C ILE A 187 5.76 -4.35 -0.27
N ILE A 188 5.77 -3.98 1.02
CA ILE A 188 6.12 -4.89 2.12
C ILE A 188 5.16 -6.07 2.15
N LEU A 189 3.84 -5.80 2.09
CA LEU A 189 2.82 -6.85 2.05
C LEU A 189 3.01 -7.79 0.86
N VAL A 190 3.12 -7.25 -0.36
CA VAL A 190 3.30 -8.09 -1.57
C VAL A 190 4.60 -8.89 -1.49
N GLY A 191 5.67 -8.28 -0.99
CA GLY A 191 6.96 -8.96 -0.81
C GLY A 191 6.86 -10.13 0.16
N LEU A 192 6.43 -9.86 1.38
CA LEU A 192 6.40 -10.86 2.45
C LEU A 192 5.32 -11.93 2.20
N LEU A 193 4.13 -11.54 1.77
CA LEU A 193 3.08 -12.51 1.42
C LEU A 193 3.51 -13.35 0.22
N GLY A 194 4.21 -12.75 -0.76
CA GLY A 194 4.71 -13.47 -1.92
C GLY A 194 5.79 -14.51 -1.60
N LEU A 195 6.51 -14.37 -0.50
CA LEU A 195 7.48 -15.38 -0.02
C LEU A 195 6.77 -16.56 0.67
N VAL A 196 5.66 -16.30 1.35
CA VAL A 196 4.95 -17.30 2.18
C VAL A 196 3.81 -17.96 1.40
N LEU A 197 3.14 -17.23 0.50
CA LEU A 197 1.99 -17.72 -0.26
C LEU A 197 2.40 -18.16 -1.66
N SER A 198 1.84 -19.27 -2.12
CA SER A 198 2.04 -19.78 -3.49
C SER A 198 1.09 -19.14 -4.51
N ASP A 199 0.25 -18.18 -4.11
CA ASP A 199 -0.68 -17.46 -4.99
C ASP A 199 0.04 -16.64 -6.07
N SER A 200 -0.64 -16.36 -7.20
CA SER A 200 -0.14 -15.43 -8.21
C SER A 200 0.08 -14.03 -7.62
N ILE A 201 1.01 -13.25 -8.20
CA ILE A 201 1.27 -11.88 -7.75
C ILE A 201 0.02 -11.00 -7.83
N GLN A 202 -0.83 -11.24 -8.83
CA GLN A 202 -2.10 -10.53 -9.01
C GLN A 202 -3.08 -10.82 -7.86
N ARG A 203 -3.21 -12.08 -7.44
CA ARG A 203 -4.05 -12.46 -6.29
C ARG A 203 -3.52 -11.86 -4.99
N ILE A 204 -2.18 -11.82 -4.80
CA ILE A 204 -1.56 -11.16 -3.64
C ILE A 204 -1.81 -9.65 -3.68
N ASN A 205 -1.77 -9.01 -4.86
CA ASN A 205 -2.12 -7.59 -5.01
C ASN A 205 -3.59 -7.32 -4.68
N GLY A 206 -4.51 -8.19 -5.09
CA GLY A 206 -5.91 -8.10 -4.70
C GLY A 206 -6.08 -8.15 -3.18
N ALA A 207 -5.46 -9.13 -2.53
CA ALA A 207 -5.47 -9.26 -1.06
C ALA A 207 -4.86 -8.03 -0.38
N LYS A 208 -3.70 -7.55 -0.87
CA LYS A 208 -3.04 -6.32 -0.38
C LYS A 208 -3.99 -5.12 -0.43
N ASN A 209 -4.72 -4.91 -1.53
CA ASN A 209 -5.61 -3.76 -1.64
C ASN A 209 -6.69 -3.75 -0.56
N ILE A 210 -7.28 -4.90 -0.24
CA ILE A 210 -8.26 -5.03 0.85
C ILE A 210 -7.61 -4.77 2.21
N LEU A 211 -6.45 -5.36 2.50
CA LEU A 211 -5.77 -5.20 3.78
C LEU A 211 -5.33 -3.75 4.01
N VAL A 212 -4.79 -3.08 2.97
CA VAL A 212 -4.42 -1.66 3.03
C VAL A 212 -5.66 -0.77 3.19
N LEU A 213 -6.77 -1.09 2.54
CA LEU A 213 -8.04 -0.38 2.71
C LEU A 213 -8.51 -0.44 4.17
N VAL A 214 -8.45 -1.62 4.79
CA VAL A 214 -8.82 -1.80 6.22
C VAL A 214 -7.89 -0.98 7.12
N VAL A 215 -6.58 -0.99 6.88
CA VAL A 215 -5.62 -0.16 7.62
C VAL A 215 -5.99 1.32 7.51
N ASN A 216 -6.21 1.82 6.29
CA ASN A 216 -6.54 3.23 6.09
C ASN A 216 -7.88 3.62 6.72
N ILE A 217 -8.93 2.80 6.61
CA ILE A 217 -10.22 3.06 7.26
C ILE A 217 -10.05 3.10 8.78
N THR A 218 -9.37 2.10 9.35
CA THR A 218 -9.17 2.01 10.81
C THR A 218 -8.37 3.20 11.33
N SER A 219 -7.22 3.50 10.71
CA SER A 219 -6.37 4.62 11.11
C SER A 219 -7.09 5.96 10.93
N ALA A 220 -7.78 6.16 9.79
CA ALA A 220 -8.57 7.36 9.53
C ALA A 220 -9.66 7.56 10.57
N THR A 221 -10.34 6.48 10.99
CA THR A 221 -11.35 6.56 12.05
C THR A 221 -10.73 7.02 13.36
N VAL A 222 -9.60 6.44 13.77
CA VAL A 222 -8.89 6.84 15.00
C VAL A 222 -8.44 8.30 14.90
N TYR A 223 -7.85 8.71 13.78
CA TYR A 223 -7.39 10.08 13.55
C TYR A 223 -8.54 11.08 13.59
N THR A 224 -9.69 10.75 13.01
CA THR A 224 -10.86 11.61 13.02
C THR A 224 -11.46 11.76 14.42
N ILE A 225 -11.45 10.69 15.23
CA ILE A 225 -12.01 10.75 16.60
C ILE A 225 -11.08 11.52 17.55
N VAL A 226 -9.76 11.31 17.45
CA VAL A 226 -8.79 11.80 18.44
C VAL A 226 -8.09 13.09 17.99
N GLY A 227 -7.90 13.27 16.69
CA GLY A 227 -7.08 14.36 16.12
C GLY A 227 -7.80 15.17 15.05
N PHE A 228 -9.10 15.37 15.16
CA PHE A 228 -9.94 16.05 14.15
C PHE A 228 -9.37 17.40 13.70
N ASP A 229 -8.94 18.21 14.67
CA ASP A 229 -8.41 19.58 14.42
C ASP A 229 -7.03 19.58 13.76
N ARG A 230 -6.31 18.45 13.78
CA ARG A 230 -4.99 18.28 13.16
C ARG A 230 -5.09 17.83 11.70
N ILE A 231 -6.29 17.48 11.22
CA ILE A 231 -6.52 16.99 9.84
C ILE A 231 -6.67 18.18 8.91
N SER A 232 -5.88 18.21 7.83
CA SER A 232 -6.06 19.15 6.73
C SER A 232 -7.19 18.68 5.82
N TRP A 233 -8.43 19.03 6.14
CA TRP A 233 -9.63 18.59 5.42
C TRP A 233 -9.64 18.97 3.95
N GLN A 234 -9.06 20.12 3.62
CA GLN A 234 -8.92 20.55 2.22
C GLN A 234 -8.00 19.60 1.44
N SER A 235 -6.87 19.20 2.05
CA SER A 235 -5.96 18.18 1.49
C SER A 235 -6.63 16.83 1.36
N VAL A 236 -7.41 16.42 2.37
CA VAL A 236 -8.21 15.17 2.33
C VAL A 236 -9.11 15.14 1.11
N LEU A 237 -9.87 16.22 0.87
CA LEU A 237 -10.81 16.29 -0.26
C LEU A 237 -10.09 16.19 -1.61
N LEU A 238 -8.99 16.92 -1.77
CA LEU A 238 -8.21 16.93 -3.02
C LEU A 238 -7.61 15.56 -3.30
N ILE A 239 -7.00 14.93 -2.27
CA ILE A 239 -6.43 13.59 -2.41
C ILE A 239 -7.55 12.57 -2.65
N ALA A 240 -8.71 12.69 -1.99
CA ALA A 240 -9.84 11.77 -2.16
C ALA A 240 -10.35 11.76 -3.60
N ILE A 241 -10.57 12.93 -4.19
CA ILE A 241 -11.00 13.07 -5.59
C ILE A 241 -9.91 12.52 -6.52
N GLY A 242 -8.67 12.96 -6.34
CA GLY A 242 -7.55 12.51 -7.15
C GLY A 242 -7.33 11.00 -7.05
N SER A 243 -7.29 10.46 -5.82
CA SER A 243 -7.03 9.04 -5.60
C SER A 243 -8.15 8.13 -6.13
N LEU A 244 -9.40 8.59 -6.09
CA LEU A 244 -10.54 7.87 -6.68
C LEU A 244 -10.34 7.69 -8.19
N VAL A 245 -10.05 8.78 -8.90
CA VAL A 245 -9.78 8.77 -10.34
C VAL A 245 -8.54 7.92 -10.64
N GLY A 246 -7.45 8.16 -9.89
CA GLY A 246 -6.19 7.45 -10.04
C GLY A 246 -6.31 5.96 -9.73
N GLY A 247 -7.02 5.59 -8.67
CA GLY A 247 -7.24 4.21 -8.26
C GLY A 247 -8.06 3.41 -9.29
N TYR A 248 -9.10 4.03 -9.84
CA TYR A 248 -9.89 3.42 -10.89
C TYR A 248 -9.11 3.25 -12.20
N ALA A 249 -8.42 4.30 -12.64
CA ALA A 249 -7.58 4.28 -13.83
C ALA A 249 -6.39 3.33 -13.64
N GLY A 250 -5.72 3.39 -12.49
CA GLY A 250 -4.56 2.59 -12.16
C GLY A 250 -4.84 1.10 -12.15
N ALA A 251 -5.97 0.67 -11.59
CA ALA A 251 -6.36 -0.74 -11.62
C ALA A 251 -6.51 -1.29 -13.05
N ARG A 252 -6.93 -0.43 -14.02
CA ARG A 252 -7.10 -0.80 -15.44
C ARG A 252 -5.85 -0.59 -16.28
N VAL A 253 -5.14 0.51 -16.05
CA VAL A 253 -4.04 0.99 -16.91
C VAL A 253 -2.67 0.61 -16.33
N SER A 254 -2.59 0.13 -15.09
CA SER A 254 -1.32 -0.25 -14.44
C SER A 254 -0.47 -1.21 -15.26
N ARG A 255 -1.09 -2.02 -16.11
CA ARG A 255 -0.42 -2.92 -17.07
C ARG A 255 0.27 -2.17 -18.21
N ARG A 256 -0.07 -0.90 -18.48
CA ARG A 256 0.45 -0.07 -19.59
C ARG A 256 1.36 1.06 -19.14
N LEU A 257 1.31 1.44 -17.86
CA LEU A 257 2.17 2.51 -17.32
C LEU A 257 3.61 2.01 -17.22
N SER A 258 4.56 2.86 -17.65
CA SER A 258 5.98 2.56 -17.51
C SER A 258 6.35 2.45 -16.03
N PRO A 259 6.76 1.27 -15.54
CA PRO A 259 7.17 1.11 -14.13
C PRO A 259 8.37 1.98 -13.77
N VAL A 260 9.20 2.33 -14.77
CA VAL A 260 10.38 3.19 -14.57
C VAL A 260 9.95 4.61 -14.27
N LEU A 261 9.05 5.19 -15.10
CA LEU A 261 8.55 6.55 -14.89
C LEU A 261 7.91 6.71 -13.50
N LEU A 262 7.05 5.77 -13.11
CA LEU A 262 6.38 5.80 -11.81
C LEU A 262 7.39 5.78 -10.66
N ARG A 263 8.42 4.94 -10.73
CA ARG A 263 9.47 4.88 -9.71
C ARG A 263 10.32 6.14 -9.66
N THR A 264 10.67 6.69 -10.82
CA THR A 264 11.43 7.94 -10.89
C THR A 264 10.68 9.07 -10.19
N VAL A 265 9.38 9.21 -10.46
CA VAL A 265 8.54 10.20 -9.78
C VAL A 265 8.51 9.98 -8.26
N ILE A 266 8.32 8.74 -7.80
CA ILE A 266 8.33 8.42 -6.37
C ILE A 266 9.67 8.75 -5.73
N VAL A 267 10.79 8.39 -6.38
CA VAL A 267 12.14 8.63 -5.85
C VAL A 267 12.43 10.11 -5.77
N VAL A 268 12.11 10.88 -6.81
CA VAL A 268 12.31 12.33 -6.81
C VAL A 268 11.48 13.00 -5.70
N LEU A 269 10.20 12.71 -5.61
CA LEU A 269 9.32 13.29 -4.59
C LEU A 269 9.73 12.84 -3.17
N GLY A 270 10.10 11.58 -3.00
CA GLY A 270 10.58 11.06 -1.71
C GLY A 270 11.88 11.74 -1.25
N LEU A 271 12.82 12.01 -2.17
CA LEU A 271 14.03 12.76 -1.85
C LEU A 271 13.72 14.21 -1.50
N VAL A 272 12.81 14.86 -2.21
CA VAL A 272 12.34 16.22 -1.88
C VAL A 272 11.77 16.27 -0.47
N ALA A 273 10.91 15.31 -0.08
CA ALA A 273 10.38 15.25 1.27
C ALA A 273 11.46 14.98 2.32
N PHE A 274 12.37 14.06 2.03
CA PHE A 274 13.48 13.76 2.91
C PHE A 274 14.31 15.00 3.25
N PHE A 275 14.75 15.74 2.21
CA PHE A 275 15.50 16.97 2.43
C PHE A 275 14.67 18.05 3.10
N ARG A 276 13.38 18.17 2.77
CA ARG A 276 12.50 19.18 3.36
C ARG A 276 12.32 18.95 4.87
N ILE A 277 12.13 17.71 5.30
CA ILE A 277 11.98 17.38 6.73
C ILE A 277 13.29 17.58 7.49
N LEU A 278 14.45 17.30 6.87
CA LEU A 278 15.74 17.55 7.51
C LEU A 278 16.07 19.04 7.68
N THR A 279 15.38 19.92 6.96
CA THR A 279 15.59 21.39 7.00
C THR A 279 14.48 22.13 7.77
N MET A 280 13.52 21.42 8.31
CA MET A 280 12.50 21.93 9.24
C MET A 280 13.01 21.93 10.65
#